data_e5e314bf22c063a10a655071355d24b1
#
_entry.id   e5e314bf22c063a10a655071355d24b1
#
_cell.length_a   1.000
_cell.length_b   1.000
_cell.length_c   1.000
_cell.angle_alpha   90.00
_cell.angle_beta   90.00
_cell.angle_gamma   90.00
#
_symmetry.space_group_name_H-M   'P 1'
#
loop_
_entity.id
_entity.type
_entity.pdbx_description
1 polymer ?
#
loop_
_entity_poly.entity_id
_entity_poly.type
_entity_poly.pdbx_seq_one_letter_code
_entity_poly.pdbx_strand_id
1 'polypeptide(L)'
;SLGSGALAETWPEDVISLLAAAATLEEFEVALSDNRAEVTGLAEDRATLDAATKGLDGTLYPGLDVQADLLLGPRVLTPGDLSDVIDFWADCGALTLQPPQGEAYALGDTIRIAGTFAAEASRAELETSLTDRIGSRSLQIDADVLNDMHCRIDEALPPLPAEGMEIAFGSGDDGGARPDGIFRPGDNPTIDVGLPEGSEGYLHVILVDVQGVVYNLLPNRLAPEHSVAALRETAEDGRIRVAFSEAVARAETR
;
A
#
# COMPACT_ATOMS: atom_id res chain seq x y z
N SER A 1 -29.26 -45.31 22.15
CA SER A 1 -30.52 -45.19 21.42
C SER A 1 -30.20 -44.94 19.95
N LEU A 2 -30.50 -45.91 19.11
CA LEU A 2 -30.47 -45.71 17.67
C LEU A 2 -31.62 -44.76 17.36
N GLY A 3 -31.30 -43.53 16.95
CA GLY A 3 -32.28 -42.59 16.44
C GLY A 3 -32.85 -43.14 15.12
N SER A 4 -34.15 -43.28 15.03
CA SER A 4 -34.86 -43.71 13.83
C SER A 4 -35.06 -42.53 12.87
N GLY A 5 -33.96 -41.95 12.38
CA GLY A 5 -33.99 -41.09 11.19
C GLY A 5 -33.96 -42.01 9.98
N ALA A 6 -35.03 -42.03 9.18
CA ALA A 6 -34.99 -42.73 7.89
C ALA A 6 -34.09 -41.95 6.96
N LEU A 7 -32.98 -42.55 6.50
CA LEU A 7 -32.19 -42.01 5.39
C LEU A 7 -33.05 -41.95 4.12
N ALA A 8 -32.81 -40.96 3.29
CA ALA A 8 -33.47 -40.85 1.99
C ALA A 8 -33.07 -42.05 1.12
N GLU A 9 -33.97 -42.50 0.22
CA GLU A 9 -33.70 -43.63 -0.67
C GLU A 9 -32.48 -43.37 -1.57
N THR A 10 -32.25 -42.10 -1.96
CA THR A 10 -31.11 -41.67 -2.81
C THR A 10 -29.83 -41.43 -2.03
N TRP A 11 -29.85 -41.50 -0.68
CA TRP A 11 -28.71 -41.16 0.17
C TRP A 11 -27.40 -41.83 -0.22
N PRO A 12 -27.33 -43.16 -0.54
CA PRO A 12 -26.04 -43.78 -0.90
C PRO A 12 -25.45 -43.25 -2.21
N GLU A 13 -26.33 -43.00 -3.22
CA GLU A 13 -25.93 -42.48 -4.52
C GLU A 13 -25.51 -41.01 -4.39
N ASP A 14 -26.24 -40.23 -3.57
CA ASP A 14 -25.95 -38.82 -3.30
C ASP A 14 -24.57 -38.68 -2.59
N VAL A 15 -24.27 -39.52 -1.60
CA VAL A 15 -22.96 -39.54 -0.91
C VAL A 15 -21.83 -39.88 -1.87
N ILE A 16 -21.99 -40.89 -2.73
CA ILE A 16 -20.95 -41.26 -3.71
C ILE A 16 -20.69 -40.11 -4.67
N SER A 17 -21.74 -39.47 -5.17
CA SER A 17 -21.64 -38.34 -6.10
C SER A 17 -21.01 -37.11 -5.43
N LEU A 18 -21.36 -36.82 -4.18
CA LEU A 18 -20.78 -35.75 -3.36
C LEU A 18 -19.27 -35.96 -3.15
N LEU A 19 -18.88 -37.19 -2.76
CA LEU A 19 -17.46 -37.51 -2.58
C LEU A 19 -16.66 -37.40 -3.88
N ALA A 20 -17.27 -37.82 -5.02
CA ALA A 20 -16.63 -37.64 -6.32
C ALA A 20 -16.44 -36.17 -6.70
N ALA A 21 -17.40 -35.30 -6.38
CA ALA A 21 -17.28 -33.87 -6.57
C ALA A 21 -16.22 -33.25 -5.64
N ALA A 22 -16.22 -33.63 -4.35
CA ALA A 22 -15.23 -33.15 -3.38
C ALA A 22 -13.80 -33.59 -3.74
N ALA A 23 -13.62 -34.77 -4.31
CA ALA A 23 -12.31 -35.31 -4.71
C ALA A 23 -11.63 -34.51 -5.85
N THR A 24 -12.26 -33.50 -6.43
CA THR A 24 -11.63 -32.57 -7.37
C THR A 24 -10.82 -31.47 -6.67
N LEU A 25 -11.01 -31.29 -5.36
CA LEU A 25 -10.30 -30.33 -4.53
C LEU A 25 -8.90 -30.87 -4.16
N GLU A 26 -7.95 -29.98 -3.89
CA GLU A 26 -6.60 -30.36 -3.43
C GLU A 26 -6.65 -31.04 -2.07
N GLU A 27 -7.46 -30.46 -1.17
CA GLU A 27 -7.76 -31.01 0.14
C GLU A 27 -9.28 -30.88 0.38
N PHE A 28 -9.85 -31.89 1.01
CA PHE A 28 -11.25 -31.81 1.43
C PHE A 28 -11.52 -32.66 2.67
N GLU A 29 -12.52 -32.25 3.41
CA GLU A 29 -13.12 -33.02 4.51
C GLU A 29 -14.64 -33.07 4.30
N VAL A 30 -15.25 -34.22 4.52
CA VAL A 30 -16.69 -34.39 4.45
C VAL A 30 -17.19 -34.97 5.77
N ALA A 31 -18.01 -34.22 6.46
CA ALA A 31 -18.70 -34.66 7.66
C ALA A 31 -20.17 -34.99 7.32
N LEU A 32 -20.59 -36.23 7.60
CA LEU A 32 -21.96 -36.70 7.35
C LEU A 32 -22.68 -36.93 8.68
N SER A 33 -23.87 -36.38 8.82
CA SER A 33 -24.75 -36.59 9.96
C SER A 33 -26.20 -36.70 9.49
N ASP A 34 -26.76 -37.88 9.58
CA ASP A 34 -28.08 -38.21 9.02
C ASP A 34 -28.16 -37.85 7.52
N ASN A 35 -29.05 -36.92 7.15
CA ASN A 35 -29.21 -36.42 5.78
C ASN A 35 -28.49 -35.09 5.53
N ARG A 36 -27.50 -34.74 6.37
CA ARG A 36 -26.70 -33.51 6.24
C ARG A 36 -25.25 -33.85 5.90
N ALA A 37 -24.70 -33.10 4.96
CA ALA A 37 -23.29 -33.16 4.57
C ALA A 37 -22.67 -31.76 4.74
N GLU A 38 -21.59 -31.68 5.49
CA GLU A 38 -20.73 -30.49 5.59
C GLU A 38 -19.43 -30.82 4.85
N VAL A 39 -19.10 -30.01 3.83
CA VAL A 39 -17.90 -30.18 3.00
C VAL A 39 -17.04 -28.95 3.21
N THR A 40 -15.82 -29.15 3.69
CA THR A 40 -14.78 -28.10 3.65
C THR A 40 -13.69 -28.51 2.67
N GLY A 41 -13.09 -27.54 1.99
CA GLY A 41 -12.06 -27.89 1.03
C GLY A 41 -11.26 -26.70 0.52
N LEU A 42 -10.14 -27.04 -0.16
CA LEU A 42 -9.21 -26.11 -0.75
C LEU A 42 -9.11 -26.38 -2.26
N ALA A 43 -9.40 -25.36 -3.06
CA ALA A 43 -9.18 -25.36 -4.49
C ALA A 43 -7.88 -24.60 -4.82
N GLU A 44 -7.02 -25.21 -5.65
CA GLU A 44 -5.75 -24.60 -6.05
C GLU A 44 -5.96 -23.33 -6.91
N ASP A 45 -6.97 -23.35 -7.77
CA ASP A 45 -7.28 -22.27 -8.68
C ASP A 45 -8.78 -21.96 -8.79
N ARG A 46 -9.10 -20.84 -9.44
CA ARG A 46 -10.48 -20.38 -9.62
C ARG A 46 -11.34 -21.37 -10.42
N ALA A 47 -10.78 -22.00 -11.43
CA ALA A 47 -11.52 -22.94 -12.27
C ALA A 47 -11.92 -24.20 -11.47
N THR A 48 -11.02 -24.70 -10.65
CA THR A 48 -11.26 -25.80 -9.71
C THR A 48 -12.31 -25.42 -8.67
N LEU A 49 -12.21 -24.21 -8.08
CA LEU A 49 -13.20 -23.71 -7.13
C LEU A 49 -14.60 -23.63 -7.76
N ASP A 50 -14.70 -23.06 -8.97
CA ASP A 50 -15.98 -22.91 -9.67
C ASP A 50 -16.58 -24.28 -10.05
N ALA A 51 -15.75 -25.23 -10.44
CA ALA A 51 -16.19 -26.58 -10.74
C ALA A 51 -16.67 -27.33 -9.49
N ALA A 52 -15.90 -27.25 -8.39
CA ALA A 52 -16.27 -27.84 -7.12
C ALA A 52 -17.56 -27.20 -6.54
N THR A 53 -17.68 -25.87 -6.58
CA THR A 53 -18.90 -25.15 -6.14
C THR A 53 -20.12 -25.62 -6.89
N LYS A 54 -20.03 -25.79 -8.21
CA LYS A 54 -21.14 -26.33 -9.03
C LYS A 54 -21.41 -27.80 -8.73
N GLY A 55 -20.36 -28.59 -8.53
CA GLY A 55 -20.48 -30.02 -8.24
C GLY A 55 -21.01 -30.30 -6.84
N LEU A 56 -20.85 -29.37 -5.91
CA LEU A 56 -21.34 -29.45 -4.52
C LEU A 56 -22.64 -28.66 -4.28
N ASP A 57 -23.31 -28.22 -5.35
CA ASP A 57 -24.61 -27.58 -5.23
C ASP A 57 -25.65 -28.56 -4.63
N GLY A 58 -26.22 -28.19 -3.48
CA GLY A 58 -27.16 -29.02 -2.72
C GLY A 58 -28.38 -29.46 -3.55
N THR A 59 -28.73 -28.75 -4.64
CA THR A 59 -29.83 -29.15 -5.52
C THR A 59 -29.58 -30.43 -6.30
N LEU A 60 -28.30 -30.86 -6.40
CA LEU A 60 -27.93 -32.10 -7.07
C LEU A 60 -28.11 -33.36 -6.17
N TYR A 61 -28.36 -33.17 -4.88
CA TYR A 61 -28.40 -34.22 -3.88
C TYR A 61 -29.73 -34.23 -3.12
N PRO A 62 -30.80 -34.77 -3.70
CA PRO A 62 -32.12 -34.68 -3.08
C PRO A 62 -32.23 -35.39 -1.73
N GLY A 63 -31.34 -36.32 -1.43
CA GLY A 63 -31.27 -37.02 -0.14
C GLY A 63 -30.32 -36.39 0.90
N LEU A 64 -29.62 -35.28 0.57
CA LEU A 64 -28.66 -34.63 1.43
C LEU A 64 -28.90 -33.12 1.47
N ASP A 65 -28.82 -32.55 2.67
CA ASP A 65 -28.66 -31.11 2.91
C ASP A 65 -27.16 -30.80 2.89
N VAL A 66 -26.64 -30.28 1.77
CA VAL A 66 -25.22 -30.06 1.57
C VAL A 66 -24.85 -28.62 1.87
N GLN A 67 -23.86 -28.44 2.74
CA GLN A 67 -23.23 -27.15 3.02
C GLN A 67 -21.73 -27.26 2.68
N ALA A 68 -21.26 -26.41 1.74
CA ALA A 68 -19.88 -26.39 1.31
C ALA A 68 -19.24 -25.08 1.69
N ASP A 69 -18.09 -25.17 2.38
CA ASP A 69 -17.20 -24.04 2.71
C ASP A 69 -15.86 -24.28 2.00
N LEU A 70 -15.66 -23.61 0.87
CA LEU A 70 -14.54 -23.83 -0.02
C LEU A 70 -13.60 -22.63 -0.01
N LEU A 71 -12.33 -22.87 0.20
CA LEU A 71 -11.27 -21.88 0.13
C LEU A 71 -10.52 -21.97 -1.20
N LEU A 72 -9.97 -20.85 -1.64
CA LEU A 72 -9.17 -20.72 -2.86
C LEU A 72 -7.71 -20.44 -2.52
N GLY A 73 -6.81 -20.95 -3.35
CA GLY A 73 -5.41 -20.55 -3.42
C GLY A 73 -4.46 -21.57 -2.83
N PRO A 74 -3.16 -21.30 -2.91
CA PRO A 74 -2.16 -22.25 -2.46
C PRO A 74 -2.27 -22.44 -0.94
N ARG A 75 -2.10 -23.69 -0.50
CA ARG A 75 -2.05 -24.04 0.92
C ARG A 75 -0.95 -23.27 1.65
N VAL A 76 0.23 -23.21 1.03
CA VAL A 76 1.40 -22.52 1.55
C VAL A 76 1.68 -21.33 0.66
N LEU A 77 1.71 -20.14 1.24
CA LEU A 77 2.05 -18.89 0.56
C LEU A 77 3.11 -18.16 1.39
N THR A 78 4.33 -18.14 0.87
CA THR A 78 5.46 -17.47 1.54
C THR A 78 5.61 -16.03 1.09
N PRO A 79 6.30 -15.15 1.85
CA PRO A 79 6.64 -13.80 1.37
C PRO A 79 7.39 -13.81 0.03
N GLY A 80 8.24 -14.84 -0.21
CA GLY A 80 8.98 -14.98 -1.45
C GLY A 80 8.09 -15.19 -2.68
N ASP A 81 6.94 -15.83 -2.52
CA ASP A 81 5.98 -16.03 -3.63
C ASP A 81 5.31 -14.75 -4.10
N LEU A 82 5.37 -13.69 -3.30
CA LEU A 82 4.75 -12.39 -3.56
C LEU A 82 5.77 -11.31 -3.97
N SER A 83 7.04 -11.45 -3.54
CA SER A 83 8.06 -10.40 -3.69
C SER A 83 8.26 -9.97 -5.14
N ASP A 84 8.37 -10.90 -6.09
CA ASP A 84 8.60 -10.57 -7.50
C ASP A 84 7.47 -9.69 -8.09
N VAL A 85 6.23 -9.92 -7.68
CA VAL A 85 5.07 -9.12 -8.15
C VAL A 85 5.05 -7.76 -7.47
N ILE A 86 5.36 -7.72 -6.18
CA ILE A 86 5.41 -6.48 -5.40
C ILE A 86 6.53 -5.59 -5.96
N ASP A 87 7.72 -6.14 -6.17
CA ASP A 87 8.87 -5.41 -6.72
C ASP A 87 8.63 -4.92 -8.16
N PHE A 88 7.90 -5.71 -8.96
CA PHE A 88 7.57 -5.33 -10.34
C PHE A 88 6.67 -4.07 -10.41
N TRP A 89 5.75 -3.90 -9.45
CA TRP A 89 4.82 -2.76 -9.43
C TRP A 89 5.27 -1.62 -8.51
N ALA A 90 6.42 -1.77 -7.83
CA ALA A 90 7.00 -0.75 -6.96
C ALA A 90 7.63 0.38 -7.80
N ASP A 91 6.83 1.37 -8.20
CA ASP A 91 7.22 2.47 -9.09
C ASP A 91 7.62 3.77 -8.36
N CYS A 92 7.58 3.76 -7.02
CA CYS A 92 7.94 4.90 -6.17
C CYS A 92 8.69 4.45 -4.91
N GLY A 93 9.84 3.81 -5.12
CA GLY A 93 10.62 3.20 -4.03
C GLY A 93 10.12 1.81 -3.65
N ALA A 94 10.80 1.18 -2.70
CA ALA A 94 10.48 -0.18 -2.28
C ALA A 94 9.19 -0.24 -1.47
N LEU A 95 8.30 -1.17 -1.84
CA LEU A 95 7.14 -1.50 -1.04
C LEU A 95 7.54 -2.48 0.07
N THR A 96 6.94 -2.30 1.24
CA THR A 96 7.21 -3.14 2.42
C THR A 96 6.09 -4.15 2.60
N LEU A 97 6.41 -5.43 2.48
CA LEU A 97 5.50 -6.53 2.80
C LEU A 97 5.62 -6.88 4.28
N GLN A 98 4.52 -6.82 5.04
CA GLN A 98 4.51 -7.26 6.43
C GLN A 98 4.68 -8.79 6.49
N PRO A 99 5.69 -9.30 7.21
CA PRO A 99 5.90 -10.74 7.30
C PRO A 99 4.74 -11.44 8.04
N PRO A 100 4.46 -12.71 7.73
CA PRO A 100 3.51 -13.52 8.48
C PRO A 100 4.02 -13.80 9.91
N GLN A 101 3.14 -14.31 10.78
CA GLN A 101 3.56 -14.72 12.14
C GLN A 101 4.45 -15.97 12.15
N GLY A 102 4.51 -16.71 11.04
CA GLY A 102 5.32 -17.89 10.83
C GLY A 102 6.16 -17.79 9.56
N GLU A 103 6.43 -18.92 8.92
CA GLU A 103 7.18 -18.98 7.65
C GLU A 103 6.29 -18.66 6.44
N ALA A 104 4.97 -18.82 6.55
CA ALA A 104 4.00 -18.61 5.49
C ALA A 104 2.71 -17.97 6.01
N TYR A 105 1.97 -17.31 5.12
CA TYR A 105 0.64 -16.77 5.42
C TYR A 105 -0.37 -17.92 5.47
N ALA A 106 -1.11 -18.02 6.58
CA ALA A 106 -2.22 -18.96 6.72
C ALA A 106 -3.41 -18.57 5.82
N LEU A 107 -4.26 -19.54 5.50
CA LEU A 107 -5.56 -19.26 4.87
C LEU A 107 -6.38 -18.37 5.82
N GLY A 108 -6.92 -17.26 5.29
CA GLY A 108 -7.63 -16.27 6.09
C GLY A 108 -6.78 -15.15 6.69
N ASP A 109 -5.45 -15.20 6.59
CA ASP A 109 -4.59 -14.09 6.99
C ASP A 109 -4.83 -12.85 6.12
N THR A 110 -4.48 -11.69 6.66
CA THR A 110 -4.42 -10.44 5.90
C THR A 110 -2.98 -10.16 5.51
N ILE A 111 -2.73 -10.10 4.21
CA ILE A 111 -1.46 -9.67 3.62
C ILE A 111 -1.45 -8.15 3.59
N ARG A 112 -0.45 -7.54 4.23
CA ARG A 112 -0.33 -6.08 4.34
C ARG A 112 0.90 -5.60 3.60
N ILE A 113 0.69 -4.60 2.73
CA ILE A 113 1.74 -3.94 1.96
C ILE A 113 1.67 -2.46 2.28
N ALA A 114 2.82 -1.86 2.56
CA ALA A 114 2.92 -0.43 2.83
C ALA A 114 4.00 0.21 1.95
N GLY A 115 3.84 1.49 1.65
CA GLY A 115 4.83 2.24 0.87
C GLY A 115 4.22 3.36 0.07
N THR A 116 4.77 3.62 -1.11
CA THR A 116 4.35 4.72 -1.97
C THR A 116 4.31 4.29 -3.43
N PHE A 117 3.34 4.78 -4.19
CA PHE A 117 3.24 4.60 -5.64
C PHE A 117 3.36 5.94 -6.37
N ALA A 118 3.91 5.90 -7.57
CA ALA A 118 3.90 7.05 -8.48
C ALA A 118 2.54 7.27 -9.14
N ALA A 119 1.74 6.20 -9.29
CA ALA A 119 0.44 6.28 -9.94
C ALA A 119 -0.59 5.33 -9.30
N GLU A 120 -1.84 5.75 -9.26
CA GLU A 120 -2.96 4.90 -8.82
C GLU A 120 -3.12 3.65 -9.70
N ALA A 121 -2.72 3.74 -10.98
CA ALA A 121 -2.74 2.60 -11.89
C ALA A 121 -1.82 1.47 -11.42
N SER A 122 -0.60 1.78 -10.97
CA SER A 122 0.36 0.78 -10.49
C SER A 122 -0.15 0.09 -9.22
N ARG A 123 -0.76 0.84 -8.31
CA ARG A 123 -1.43 0.30 -7.12
C ARG A 123 -2.56 -0.66 -7.50
N ALA A 124 -3.44 -0.27 -8.43
CA ALA A 124 -4.57 -1.09 -8.86
C ALA A 124 -4.12 -2.37 -9.59
N GLU A 125 -3.06 -2.29 -10.40
CA GLU A 125 -2.49 -3.45 -11.07
C GLU A 125 -1.80 -4.41 -10.08
N LEU A 126 -1.11 -3.90 -9.05
CA LEU A 126 -0.59 -4.72 -7.96
C LEU A 126 -1.74 -5.47 -7.26
N GLU A 127 -2.80 -4.76 -6.88
CA GLU A 127 -3.97 -5.35 -6.22
C GLU A 127 -4.58 -6.47 -7.06
N THR A 128 -4.77 -6.22 -8.36
CA THR A 128 -5.30 -7.21 -9.31
C THR A 128 -4.37 -8.44 -9.41
N SER A 129 -3.06 -8.19 -9.59
CA SER A 129 -2.06 -9.25 -9.76
C SER A 129 -1.91 -10.14 -8.52
N LEU A 130 -2.09 -9.57 -7.33
CA LEU A 130 -2.02 -10.31 -6.07
C LEU A 130 -3.30 -11.05 -5.74
N THR A 131 -4.46 -10.52 -6.08
CA THR A 131 -5.77 -11.13 -5.75
C THR A 131 -5.86 -12.58 -6.22
N ASP A 132 -5.41 -12.88 -7.42
CA ASP A 132 -5.41 -14.24 -7.95
C ASP A 132 -4.40 -15.16 -7.26
N ARG A 133 -3.30 -14.61 -6.74
CA ARG A 133 -2.22 -15.39 -6.09
C ARG A 133 -2.49 -15.68 -4.63
N ILE A 134 -3.13 -14.75 -3.91
CA ILE A 134 -3.36 -14.88 -2.47
C ILE A 134 -4.56 -15.77 -2.13
N GLY A 135 -5.44 -16.00 -3.10
CA GLY A 135 -6.63 -16.83 -2.93
C GLY A 135 -7.61 -16.25 -1.90
N SER A 136 -7.99 -17.05 -0.92
CA SER A 136 -8.94 -16.66 0.15
C SER A 136 -8.34 -15.79 1.26
N ARG A 137 -7.08 -15.38 1.13
CA ARG A 137 -6.47 -14.40 2.06
C ARG A 137 -6.96 -13.00 1.71
N SER A 138 -6.98 -12.11 2.71
CA SER A 138 -7.30 -10.70 2.49
C SER A 138 -6.06 -9.91 2.09
N LEU A 139 -6.23 -8.87 1.27
CA LEU A 139 -5.17 -7.93 0.89
C LEU A 139 -5.49 -6.55 1.46
N GLN A 140 -4.49 -5.91 2.05
CA GLN A 140 -4.55 -4.53 2.51
C GLN A 140 -3.30 -3.79 2.00
N ILE A 141 -3.50 -2.73 1.22
CA ILE A 141 -2.44 -1.88 0.70
C ILE A 141 -2.55 -0.52 1.37
N ASP A 142 -1.68 -0.27 2.33
CA ASP A 142 -1.55 0.98 3.07
C ASP A 142 -0.44 1.82 2.42
N ALA A 143 -0.76 2.44 1.30
CA ALA A 143 0.22 3.18 0.51
C ALA A 143 -0.33 4.51 0.01
N ASP A 144 0.51 5.54 0.07
CA ASP A 144 0.24 6.84 -0.53
C ASP A 144 0.51 6.80 -2.04
N VAL A 145 -0.24 7.62 -2.79
CA VAL A 145 0.00 7.82 -4.22
C VAL A 145 0.53 9.23 -4.42
N LEU A 146 1.77 9.32 -4.80
CA LEU A 146 2.43 10.57 -5.20
C LEU A 146 2.31 10.75 -6.71
N ASN A 147 3.21 11.53 -7.29
CA ASN A 147 3.41 11.59 -8.74
C ASN A 147 4.87 11.27 -9.07
N ASP A 148 5.16 11.00 -10.32
CA ASP A 148 6.49 10.60 -10.80
C ASP A 148 7.60 11.59 -10.38
N MET A 149 7.30 12.90 -10.32
CA MET A 149 8.27 13.91 -9.93
C MET A 149 8.60 13.83 -8.42
N HIS A 150 7.58 13.66 -7.57
CA HIS A 150 7.80 13.49 -6.14
C HIS A 150 8.60 12.22 -5.84
N CYS A 151 8.29 11.12 -6.50
CA CYS A 151 9.04 9.87 -6.35
C CYS A 151 10.52 10.02 -6.71
N ARG A 152 10.83 10.73 -7.81
CA ARG A 152 12.22 11.01 -8.21
C ARG A 152 12.94 11.91 -7.21
N ILE A 153 12.21 12.84 -6.59
CA ILE A 153 12.79 13.71 -5.57
C ILE A 153 13.11 12.93 -4.32
N ASP A 154 12.17 12.11 -3.84
CA ASP A 154 12.38 11.26 -2.66
C ASP A 154 13.55 10.29 -2.87
N GLU A 155 13.68 9.71 -4.05
CA GLU A 155 14.80 8.83 -4.40
C GLU A 155 16.15 9.57 -4.47
N ALA A 156 16.14 10.82 -4.93
CA ALA A 156 17.35 11.63 -5.09
C ALA A 156 17.81 12.31 -3.78
N LEU A 157 16.91 12.50 -2.82
CA LEU A 157 17.22 13.15 -1.56
C LEU A 157 17.79 12.13 -0.56
N PRO A 158 18.83 12.52 0.19
CA PRO A 158 19.27 11.70 1.32
C PRO A 158 18.16 11.64 2.38
N PRO A 159 18.11 10.56 3.20
CA PRO A 159 17.14 10.46 4.28
C PRO A 159 17.28 11.66 5.23
N LEU A 160 16.17 12.39 5.39
CA LEU A 160 16.10 13.62 6.21
C LEU A 160 15.77 13.29 7.68
N PRO A 161 16.15 14.22 8.59
CA PRO A 161 17.02 15.39 8.39
C PRO A 161 18.50 15.04 8.48
N ALA A 162 19.33 15.76 7.72
CA ALA A 162 20.77 15.75 8.02
C ALA A 162 20.98 16.16 9.48
N GLU A 163 21.79 15.41 10.20
CA GLU A 163 22.01 15.59 11.64
C GLU A 163 22.35 17.06 11.96
N GLY A 164 21.53 17.70 12.79
CA GLY A 164 21.69 19.11 13.18
C GLY A 164 21.11 20.16 12.24
N MET A 165 20.45 19.79 11.15
CA MET A 165 19.65 20.72 10.33
C MET A 165 18.26 20.91 10.95
N GLU A 166 17.81 22.16 11.06
CA GLU A 166 16.46 22.49 11.50
C GLU A 166 15.72 23.23 10.41
N ILE A 167 14.45 22.87 10.18
CA ILE A 167 13.55 23.55 9.24
C ILE A 167 12.33 24.00 10.02
N ALA A 168 11.98 25.28 9.92
CA ALA A 168 10.77 25.82 10.51
C ALA A 168 9.99 26.62 9.46
N PHE A 169 8.68 26.52 9.53
CA PHE A 169 7.77 27.30 8.68
C PHE A 169 7.22 28.51 9.45
N GLY A 170 7.10 29.64 8.75
CA GLY A 170 6.61 30.87 9.30
C GLY A 170 5.79 31.69 8.30
N SER A 171 5.29 32.84 8.76
CA SER A 171 4.63 33.86 7.93
C SER A 171 5.55 35.06 7.79
N GLY A 172 5.76 35.54 6.57
CA GLY A 172 6.69 36.63 6.27
C GLY A 172 6.28 38.00 6.80
N ASP A 173 4.98 38.24 7.03
CA ASP A 173 4.49 39.56 7.38
C ASP A 173 4.53 39.85 8.90
N ASP A 174 4.39 38.82 9.72
CA ASP A 174 4.35 38.95 11.19
C ASP A 174 5.40 38.06 11.91
N GLY A 175 6.18 37.27 11.16
CA GLY A 175 7.16 36.34 11.73
C GLY A 175 6.51 35.21 12.54
N GLY A 176 5.20 35.02 12.43
CA GLY A 176 4.46 34.01 13.16
C GLY A 176 4.87 32.59 12.77
N ALA A 177 5.21 31.76 13.75
CA ALA A 177 5.52 30.35 13.51
C ALA A 177 4.29 29.59 12.97
N ARG A 178 4.52 28.71 12.00
CA ARG A 178 3.53 27.80 11.40
C ARG A 178 4.04 26.36 11.50
N PRO A 179 4.04 25.78 12.70
CA PRO A 179 4.64 24.46 12.93
C PRO A 179 3.91 23.32 12.19
N ASP A 180 2.66 23.55 11.81
CA ASP A 180 1.84 22.63 11.01
C ASP A 180 2.11 22.74 9.49
N GLY A 181 2.85 23.76 9.03
CA GLY A 181 3.11 24.01 7.61
C GLY A 181 1.87 24.35 6.79
N ILE A 182 0.74 24.70 7.46
CA ILE A 182 -0.52 25.00 6.78
C ILE A 182 -0.62 26.50 6.46
N PHE A 183 -0.75 26.80 5.17
CA PHE A 183 -0.91 28.16 4.66
C PHE A 183 -2.22 28.31 3.89
N ARG A 184 -2.77 29.50 3.91
CA ARG A 184 -4.00 29.86 3.19
C ARG A 184 -3.67 30.76 1.99
N PRO A 185 -4.54 30.83 0.98
CA PRO A 185 -4.40 31.81 -0.09
C PRO A 185 -4.28 33.24 0.47
N GLY A 186 -3.20 33.94 0.12
CA GLY A 186 -2.87 35.27 0.61
C GLY A 186 -1.87 35.29 1.77
N ASP A 187 -1.54 34.16 2.37
CA ASP A 187 -0.42 34.07 3.30
C ASP A 187 0.90 34.28 2.55
N ASN A 188 1.91 34.77 3.26
CA ASN A 188 3.28 34.90 2.75
C ASN A 188 4.20 33.91 3.47
N PRO A 189 4.32 32.65 2.98
CA PRO A 189 5.09 31.64 3.66
C PRO A 189 6.58 31.96 3.71
N THR A 190 7.22 31.61 4.82
CA THR A 190 8.68 31.61 4.96
C THR A 190 9.19 30.27 5.44
N ILE A 191 10.41 29.96 5.04
CA ILE A 191 11.14 28.78 5.51
C ILE A 191 12.40 29.30 6.22
N ASP A 192 12.52 29.00 7.49
CA ASP A 192 13.71 29.30 8.29
C ASP A 192 14.56 28.05 8.41
N VAL A 193 15.78 28.11 7.88
CA VAL A 193 16.74 26.99 7.88
C VAL A 193 17.83 27.25 8.88
N GLY A 194 17.89 26.42 9.91
CA GLY A 194 19.02 26.34 10.86
C GLY A 194 20.05 25.31 10.37
N LEU A 195 21.29 25.72 10.26
CA LEU A 195 22.40 24.85 9.86
C LEU A 195 23.37 24.68 11.02
N PRO A 196 23.96 23.46 11.19
CA PRO A 196 25.01 23.24 12.19
C PRO A 196 26.16 24.25 12.10
N GLU A 197 26.77 24.55 13.23
CA GLU A 197 27.96 25.38 13.22
C GLU A 197 29.06 24.74 12.33
N GLY A 198 29.75 25.57 11.55
CA GLY A 198 30.80 25.09 10.64
C GLY A 198 30.31 24.50 9.33
N SER A 199 29.00 24.47 9.06
CA SER A 199 28.49 24.08 7.72
C SER A 199 29.04 25.03 6.65
N GLU A 200 29.59 24.44 5.60
CA GLU A 200 30.15 25.13 4.43
C GLU A 200 29.41 24.69 3.16
N GLY A 201 29.60 25.40 2.06
CA GLY A 201 29.03 25.06 0.76
C GLY A 201 27.87 25.96 0.38
N TYR A 202 26.86 25.39 -0.25
CA TYR A 202 25.74 26.12 -0.86
C TYR A 202 24.42 25.58 -0.34
N LEU A 203 23.47 26.48 -0.03
CA LEU A 203 22.10 26.11 0.37
C LEU A 203 21.19 26.20 -0.86
N HIS A 204 20.51 25.12 -1.18
CA HIS A 204 19.45 25.08 -2.17
C HIS A 204 18.12 24.80 -1.48
N VAL A 205 17.12 25.63 -1.75
CA VAL A 205 15.77 25.43 -1.26
C VAL A 205 14.85 25.37 -2.48
N ILE A 206 14.18 24.24 -2.63
CA ILE A 206 13.20 24.02 -3.67
C ILE A 206 11.84 23.73 -3.07
N LEU A 207 10.79 24.14 -3.73
CA LEU A 207 9.42 23.74 -3.47
C LEU A 207 8.94 22.87 -4.63
N VAL A 208 8.25 21.79 -4.29
CA VAL A 208 7.56 20.96 -5.28
C VAL A 208 6.08 21.02 -4.96
N ASP A 209 5.27 21.43 -5.92
CA ASP A 209 3.82 21.47 -5.73
C ASP A 209 3.16 20.09 -5.93
N VAL A 210 1.88 20.00 -5.66
CA VAL A 210 1.11 18.76 -5.80
C VAL A 210 1.04 18.21 -7.22
N GLN A 211 1.34 19.04 -8.24
CA GLN A 211 1.46 18.63 -9.63
C GLN A 211 2.87 18.19 -10.01
N GLY A 212 3.85 18.29 -9.08
CA GLY A 212 5.24 17.96 -9.33
C GLY A 212 6.05 19.08 -10.01
N VAL A 213 5.50 20.31 -10.03
CA VAL A 213 6.24 21.48 -10.55
C VAL A 213 7.27 21.93 -9.53
N VAL A 214 8.51 22.09 -9.98
CA VAL A 214 9.65 22.46 -9.13
C VAL A 214 9.90 23.97 -9.20
N TYR A 215 9.88 24.61 -8.04
CA TYR A 215 10.19 26.03 -7.86
C TYR A 215 11.50 26.19 -7.11
N ASN A 216 12.46 26.90 -7.69
CA ASN A 216 13.69 27.26 -7.01
C ASN A 216 13.44 28.49 -6.14
N LEU A 217 13.37 28.31 -4.83
CA LEU A 217 13.21 29.37 -3.86
C LEU A 217 14.55 30.04 -3.53
N LEU A 218 15.62 29.24 -3.47
CA LEU A 218 17.01 29.68 -3.28
C LEU A 218 17.97 28.69 -4.00
N PRO A 219 18.87 29.14 -4.90
CA PRO A 219 18.93 30.49 -5.47
C PRO A 219 17.77 30.74 -6.46
N ASN A 220 17.41 32.01 -6.62
CA ASN A 220 16.50 32.48 -7.63
C ASN A 220 17.00 33.79 -8.27
N ARG A 221 16.25 34.36 -9.22
CA ARG A 221 16.67 35.58 -9.93
C ARG A 221 16.79 36.81 -9.04
N LEU A 222 16.07 36.86 -7.90
CA LEU A 222 16.09 37.97 -6.95
C LEU A 222 17.07 37.72 -5.79
N ALA A 223 17.32 36.46 -5.45
CA ALA A 223 18.26 36.02 -4.45
C ALA A 223 19.25 35.02 -5.07
N PRO A 224 20.21 35.48 -5.89
CA PRO A 224 21.17 34.59 -6.55
C PRO A 224 22.27 34.08 -5.62
N GLU A 225 22.54 34.81 -4.52
CA GLU A 225 23.52 34.40 -3.52
C GLU A 225 22.95 33.26 -2.67
N HIS A 226 23.70 32.17 -2.58
CA HIS A 226 23.28 30.97 -1.86
C HIS A 226 24.44 30.22 -1.19
N SER A 227 25.63 30.88 -1.12
CA SER A 227 26.70 30.34 -0.29
C SER A 227 26.33 30.43 1.19
N VAL A 228 26.55 29.37 1.95
CA VAL A 228 26.23 29.33 3.38
C VAL A 228 26.93 30.44 4.13
N ALA A 229 28.19 30.76 3.75
CA ALA A 229 28.96 31.82 4.38
C ALA A 229 28.28 33.21 4.23
N ALA A 230 27.87 33.58 3.02
CA ALA A 230 27.20 34.86 2.78
C ALA A 230 25.80 34.93 3.39
N LEU A 231 25.05 33.82 3.32
CA LEU A 231 23.71 33.76 3.92
C LEU A 231 23.75 33.90 5.43
N ARG A 232 24.78 33.42 6.09
CA ARG A 232 24.97 33.57 7.55
C ARG A 232 25.21 35.02 7.98
N GLU A 233 25.80 35.84 7.12
CA GLU A 233 26.01 37.26 7.40
C GLU A 233 24.69 38.05 7.50
N THR A 234 23.67 37.56 6.82
CA THR A 234 22.31 38.15 6.79
C THR A 234 21.30 37.37 7.64
N ALA A 235 21.73 36.28 8.28
CA ALA A 235 20.85 35.44 9.08
C ALA A 235 20.38 36.16 10.37
N GLU A 236 19.12 36.03 10.69
CA GLU A 236 18.54 36.48 11.95
C GLU A 236 18.45 35.31 12.93
N ASP A 237 18.91 35.51 14.15
CA ASP A 237 18.97 34.48 15.20
C ASP A 237 19.63 33.14 14.76
N GLY A 238 20.63 33.23 13.88
CA GLY A 238 21.33 32.06 13.34
C GLY A 238 20.56 31.22 12.33
N ARG A 239 19.41 31.70 11.88
CA ARG A 239 18.57 31.04 10.87
C ARG A 239 18.54 31.83 9.56
N ILE A 240 18.69 31.10 8.47
CA ILE A 240 18.60 31.63 7.11
C ILE A 240 17.13 31.63 6.70
N ARG A 241 16.58 32.79 6.49
CA ARG A 241 15.17 32.95 6.06
C ARG A 241 15.05 32.97 4.55
N VAL A 242 14.20 32.08 4.01
CA VAL A 242 13.83 32.03 2.60
C VAL A 242 12.34 32.37 2.51
N ALA A 243 12.01 33.48 1.88
CA ALA A 243 10.62 33.91 1.67
C ALA A 243 10.09 33.46 0.31
N PHE A 244 8.84 33.08 0.27
CA PHE A 244 8.09 32.95 -0.98
C PHE A 244 7.75 34.36 -1.47
N SER A 245 8.59 34.96 -2.28
CA SER A 245 8.29 36.29 -2.81
C SER A 245 7.34 36.22 -4.00
N GLU A 246 6.55 37.28 -4.24
CA GLU A 246 5.69 37.44 -5.44
C GLU A 246 6.42 37.20 -6.77
N ALA A 247 7.73 37.23 -6.77
CA ALA A 247 8.55 36.98 -7.96
C ALA A 247 8.58 35.51 -8.38
N VAL A 248 8.39 34.58 -7.46
CA VAL A 248 8.24 33.15 -7.79
C VAL A 248 6.89 32.93 -8.47
N ALA A 249 5.82 33.54 -7.96
CA ALA A 249 4.48 33.48 -8.55
C ALA A 249 4.38 34.10 -9.96
N ARG A 250 5.24 35.08 -10.30
CA ARG A 250 5.26 35.71 -11.63
C ARG A 250 6.09 34.97 -12.68
N ALA A 251 6.93 34.02 -12.32
CA ALA A 251 7.70 33.22 -13.27
C ALA A 251 6.82 32.20 -14.02
N GLU A 252 5.63 31.89 -13.50
CA GLU A 252 4.70 30.91 -14.07
C GLU A 252 3.78 31.42 -15.17
N THR A 253 3.72 32.71 -15.41
CA THR A 253 2.77 33.33 -16.37
C THR A 253 3.42 33.72 -17.70
N ARG A 254 4.45 32.95 -18.14
CA ARG A 254 5.03 33.14 -19.47
C ARG A 254 5.29 31.86 -20.20
#